data_fb7a917ae42ea134c6f960cd50862af8
#
_entry.id   fb7a917ae42ea134c6f960cd50862af8
#
_cell.length_a   1.000
_cell.length_b   1.000
_cell.length_c   1.000
_cell.angle_alpha   90.00
_cell.angle_beta   90.00
_cell.angle_gamma   90.00
#
_symmetry.space_group_name_H-M   'P 1'
#
loop_
_entity.id
_entity.type
_entity.pdbx_description
1 polymer ?
#
loop_
_entity_poly.entity_id
_entity_poly.type
_entity_poly.pdbx_seq_one_letter_code
_entity_poly.pdbx_strand_id
1 'polypeptide(L)' 'MKVKNIGSNMTEVQSKVGEILVSYSTPVAVCMADGSGFYRTSKKHNNTTSSHINKWLEGAKAQEKPQEFFDNLI' A
#
# COMPACT_ATOMS: atom_id res chain seq x y z
N MET A 1 -14.75 6.66 -2.27
CA MET A 1 -13.63 6.03 -1.55
C MET A 1 -14.18 5.03 -0.54
N LYS A 2 -13.68 3.82 -0.57
CA LYS A 2 -14.05 2.78 0.40
C LYS A 2 -12.85 2.43 1.25
N VAL A 3 -13.10 2.23 2.54
CA VAL A 3 -12.06 1.85 3.49
C VAL A 3 -12.44 0.49 4.08
N LYS A 4 -11.52 -0.46 4.02
CA LYS A 4 -11.75 -1.82 4.48
C LYS A 4 -10.61 -2.25 5.40
N ASN A 5 -10.96 -2.69 6.60
CA ASN A 5 -9.99 -3.27 7.51
C ASN A 5 -9.73 -4.71 7.06
N ILE A 6 -8.48 -5.01 6.69
CA ILE A 6 -8.12 -6.34 6.17
C ILE A 6 -7.21 -7.11 7.11
N GLY A 7 -6.90 -6.54 8.26
CA GLY A 7 -6.08 -7.21 9.25
C GLY A 7 -5.77 -6.29 10.40
N SER A 8 -4.97 -6.77 11.34
CA SER A 8 -4.54 -5.99 12.48
C SER A 8 -3.65 -4.85 12.00
N ASN A 9 -4.10 -3.61 12.18
CA ASN A 9 -3.40 -2.40 11.73
C ASN A 9 -3.15 -2.36 10.22
N MET A 10 -3.96 -3.11 9.45
CA MET A 10 -3.92 -3.10 7.99
C MET A 10 -5.26 -2.64 7.46
N THR A 11 -5.23 -1.61 6.64
CA THR A 11 -6.44 -1.06 6.03
C THR A 11 -6.21 -0.93 4.53
N GLU A 12 -7.23 -1.23 3.76
CA GLU A 12 -7.20 -1.05 2.33
C GLU A 12 -8.17 0.06 1.95
N VAL A 13 -7.67 1.05 1.22
CA VAL A 13 -8.47 2.17 0.76
C VAL A 13 -8.67 2.04 -0.73
N GLN A 14 -9.91 1.94 -1.16
CA GLN A 14 -10.25 1.91 -2.59
C GLN A 14 -10.57 3.31 -3.05
N SER A 15 -9.82 3.78 -4.03
CA SER A 15 -9.97 5.13 -4.58
C SER A 15 -9.89 5.09 -6.10
N LYS A 16 -9.98 6.27 -6.73
CA LYS A 16 -9.88 6.37 -8.19
C LYS A 16 -8.52 5.93 -8.72
N VAL A 17 -7.46 6.09 -7.95
CA VAL A 17 -6.12 5.70 -8.39
C VAL A 17 -5.88 4.20 -8.26
N GLY A 18 -6.64 3.52 -7.41
CA GLY A 18 -6.51 2.09 -7.20
C GLY A 18 -6.75 1.70 -5.75
N GLU A 19 -6.23 0.54 -5.38
CA GLU A 19 -6.34 0.04 -4.02
C GLU A 19 -5.05 0.36 -3.27
N ILE A 20 -5.17 1.05 -2.15
CA ILE A 20 -4.03 1.55 -1.38
C ILE A 20 -3.95 0.78 -0.06
N LEU A 21 -2.77 0.21 0.22
CA LEU A 21 -2.53 -0.43 1.51
C LEU A 21 -2.07 0.62 2.51
N VAL A 22 -2.77 0.70 3.63
CA VAL A 22 -2.39 1.56 4.75
C VAL A 22 -1.98 0.67 5.91
N SER A 23 -0.73 0.82 6.37
CA SER A 23 -0.22 0.12 7.54
C SER A 23 -0.21 1.10 8.70
N TYR A 24 -0.93 0.76 9.77
CA TYR A 24 -1.24 1.68 10.85
C TYR A 24 -2.01 2.89 10.27
N SER A 25 -1.39 4.03 10.13
CA SER A 25 -2.02 5.21 9.52
C SER A 25 -1.24 5.74 8.32
N THR A 26 -0.31 4.93 7.79
CA THR A 26 0.60 5.35 6.73
C THR A 26 0.35 4.55 5.45
N PRO A 27 0.07 5.21 4.31
CA PRO A 27 -0.05 4.49 3.04
C PRO A 27 1.33 3.99 2.61
N VAL A 28 1.45 2.71 2.27
CA VAL A 28 2.74 2.08 2.00
C VAL A 28 2.79 1.29 0.71
N ALA A 29 1.67 1.04 0.08
CA ALA A 29 1.62 0.30 -1.19
C ALA A 29 0.35 0.63 -1.94
N VAL A 30 0.35 0.38 -3.24
CA VAL A 30 -0.83 0.64 -4.06
C VAL A 30 -0.86 -0.32 -5.24
N CYS A 31 -2.07 -0.77 -5.59
CA CYS A 31 -2.33 -1.47 -6.84
C CYS A 31 -3.06 -0.50 -7.75
N MET A 32 -2.40 -0.07 -8.82
CA MET A 32 -2.93 0.97 -9.69
C MET A 32 -4.12 0.48 -10.51
N ALA A 33 -5.17 1.28 -10.54
CA ALA A 33 -6.38 0.93 -11.28
C ALA A 33 -6.20 0.99 -12.79
N ASP A 34 -5.16 1.72 -13.26
CA ASP A 34 -4.88 1.85 -14.69
C ASP A 34 -4.13 0.66 -15.28
N GLY A 35 -3.84 -0.35 -14.45
CA GLY A 35 -3.13 -1.54 -14.90
C GLY A 35 -1.62 -1.42 -14.92
N SER A 36 -1.06 -0.31 -14.43
CA SER A 36 0.39 -0.13 -14.41
C SER A 36 1.10 -1.01 -13.39
N GLY A 37 0.36 -1.65 -12.48
CA GLY A 37 0.89 -2.64 -11.56
C GLY A 37 0.88 -2.19 -10.13
N PHE A 38 1.79 -2.78 -9.36
CA PHE A 38 1.90 -2.52 -7.93
C PHE A 38 3.10 -1.62 -7.64
N TYR A 39 2.94 -0.75 -6.65
CA TYR A 39 4.04 0.05 -6.12
C TYR A 39 4.10 -0.12 -4.61
N ARG A 40 5.29 -0.04 -4.06
CA ARG A 40 5.51 -0.12 -2.61
C ARG A 40 6.48 0.97 -2.19
N THR A 41 6.39 1.40 -0.93
CA THR A 41 7.31 2.42 -0.42
C THR A 41 8.73 1.88 -0.33
N SER A 42 9.69 2.71 -0.75
CA SER A 42 11.12 2.40 -0.57
C SER A 42 11.60 2.71 0.85
N LYS A 43 10.81 3.46 1.61
CA LYS A 43 11.15 3.80 2.98
C LYS A 43 10.97 2.57 3.87
N LYS A 44 11.98 2.27 4.70
CA LYS A 44 11.84 1.22 5.69
C LYS A 44 11.15 1.78 6.91
N HIS A 45 10.03 1.19 7.27
CA HIS A 45 9.29 1.56 8.48
C HIS A 45 9.71 0.65 9.63
N ASN A 46 9.05 -0.50 9.76
CA ASN A 46 9.41 -1.50 10.76
C ASN A 46 9.09 -2.89 10.19
N ASN A 47 9.46 -3.93 10.94
CA ASN A 47 9.25 -5.30 10.47
C ASN A 47 7.78 -5.63 10.27
N THR A 48 6.91 -5.08 11.11
CA THR A 48 5.47 -5.32 11.01
C THR A 48 4.92 -4.72 9.71
N THR A 49 5.31 -3.49 9.38
CA THR A 49 4.89 -2.86 8.14
C THR A 49 5.41 -3.61 6.92
N SER A 50 6.66 -4.07 6.96
CA SER A 50 7.22 -4.88 5.87
C SER A 50 6.44 -6.18 5.69
N SER A 51 6.04 -6.83 6.79
CA SER A 51 5.21 -8.02 6.74
C SER A 51 3.84 -7.72 6.15
N HIS A 52 3.24 -6.58 6.51
CA HIS A 52 1.95 -6.15 5.95
C HIS A 52 2.04 -6.00 4.43
N ILE A 53 3.10 -5.35 3.94
CA ILE A 53 3.30 -5.14 2.52
C ILE A 53 3.47 -6.48 1.80
N ASN A 54 4.33 -7.35 2.31
CA ASN A 54 4.59 -8.64 1.69
C ASN A 54 3.33 -9.51 1.65
N LYS A 55 2.59 -9.52 2.74
CA LYS A 55 1.35 -10.28 2.84
C LYS A 55 0.29 -9.75 1.87
N TRP A 56 0.17 -8.43 1.78
CA TRP A 56 -0.81 -7.79 0.90
C TRP A 56 -0.49 -8.04 -0.56
N LEU A 57 0.80 -8.00 -0.94
CA LEU A 57 1.22 -8.22 -2.32
C LEU A 57 1.11 -9.69 -2.74
N GLU A 58 1.12 -10.63 -1.80
CA GLU A 58 1.03 -12.07 -2.05
C GLU A 58 2.02 -12.56 -3.10
N GLY A 59 3.25 -12.04 -3.03
CA GLY A 59 4.30 -12.42 -3.95
C GLY A 59 4.32 -11.65 -5.26
N ALA A 60 3.40 -10.73 -5.47
CA ALA A 60 3.42 -9.88 -6.65
C ALA A 60 4.63 -8.96 -6.62
N LYS A 61 5.20 -8.70 -7.79
CA LYS A 61 6.31 -7.76 -7.92
C LYS A 61 5.78 -6.34 -7.83
N ALA A 62 6.47 -5.49 -7.08
CA ALA A 62 6.10 -4.10 -6.91
C ALA A 62 7.33 -3.23 -7.13
N GLN A 63 7.15 -2.11 -7.82
CA GLN A 63 8.20 -1.11 -7.97
C GLN A 63 8.26 -0.24 -6.72
N GLU A 64 9.46 0.17 -6.35
CA GLU A 64 9.63 1.04 -5.20
C GLU A 64 9.47 2.50 -5.60
N LYS A 65 8.77 3.25 -4.76
CA LYS A 65 8.57 4.69 -4.90
C LYS A 65 8.85 5.36 -3.56
N PRO A 66 9.23 6.64 -3.55
CA PRO A 66 9.44 7.34 -2.28
C PRO A 66 8.13 7.46 -1.50
N GLN A 67 8.25 7.57 -0.18
CA GLN A 67 7.09 7.62 0.70
C GLN A 67 6.13 8.76 0.32
N GLU A 68 6.63 9.90 -0.09
CA GLU A 68 5.77 11.02 -0.45
C GLU A 68 4.84 10.72 -1.63
N PHE A 69 5.23 9.78 -2.50
CA PHE A 69 4.35 9.31 -3.58
C PHE A 69 3.05 8.75 -2.98
N PHE A 70 3.18 7.96 -1.91
CA PHE A 70 2.02 7.35 -1.26
C PHE A 70 1.25 8.36 -0.40
N ASP A 71 1.97 9.27 0.25
CA ASP A 71 1.34 10.31 1.06
C ASP A 71 0.41 11.18 0.23
N ASN A 72 0.73 11.37 -1.04
CA ASN A 72 -0.05 12.19 -1.96
C ASN A 72 -1.23 11.43 -2.59
N LEU A 73 -1.37 10.13 -2.35
CA LEU A 73 -2.48 9.35 -2.88
C LEU A 73 -3.76 9.51 -2.08
N ILE A 74 -3.65 9.97 -0.86
CA ILE A 74 -4.78 10.10 0.06
C ILE A 74 -5.00 11.55 0.47
#